data_08c2fb92105b62d463ba45a8f9be096f
#
_entry.id   08c2fb92105b62d463ba45a8f9be096f
#
_cell.length_a   1.000
_cell.length_b   1.000
_cell.length_c   1.000
_cell.angle_alpha   90.00
_cell.angle_beta   90.00
_cell.angle_gamma   90.00
#
_symmetry.space_group_name_H-M   'P 1'
#
loop_
_entity.id
_entity.type
_entity.pdbx_description
1 polymer ?
#
loop_
_entity_poly.entity_id
_entity_poly.type
_entity_poly.pdbx_seq_one_letter_code
_entity_poly.pdbx_strand_id
1 'polypeptide(L)'
;ERGMLRAHLARANPQWRELGAVETCLAVFQGPQEYVTPSWYPTKRETGKVVPTWNYATVHVSGRPTVIEDAGWLRRQIDDLTTLAEGRRPAPWKVDDAPSEFVAAQMRGIVGIEIPIERIEGKWKVSQNRPVADREGVIDGLRHEARDAMADLVAAYLAGSKPGN
;
A
#
# COMPACT_ATOMS: atom_id res chain seq x y z
N GLU A 1 5.33 -17.92 11.31
CA GLU A 1 5.85 -16.53 11.32
C GLU A 1 5.01 -15.68 10.39
N ARG A 2 4.65 -14.46 10.83
CA ARG A 2 3.82 -13.53 10.04
C ARG A 2 4.64 -12.65 9.08
N GLY A 3 5.97 -12.79 9.07
CA GLY A 3 6.87 -12.03 8.23
C GLY A 3 7.44 -10.77 8.92
N MET A 4 8.20 -10.00 8.13
CA MET A 4 8.93 -8.82 8.57
C MET A 4 8.78 -7.72 7.53
N LEU A 5 8.44 -6.51 7.95
CA LEU A 5 8.58 -5.33 7.11
C LEU A 5 10.00 -4.79 7.24
N ARG A 6 10.62 -4.47 6.11
CA ARG A 6 11.94 -3.83 6.04
C ARG A 6 11.85 -2.57 5.19
N ALA A 7 12.42 -1.49 5.70
CA ALA A 7 12.45 -0.21 5.00
C ALA A 7 13.73 0.55 5.37
N HIS A 8 13.98 1.66 4.71
CA HIS A 8 14.93 2.64 5.18
C HIS A 8 14.31 4.05 5.12
N LEU A 9 14.78 4.91 6.00
CA LEU A 9 14.41 6.32 6.05
C LEU A 9 15.64 7.18 5.81
N ALA A 10 15.45 8.37 5.26
CA ALA A 10 16.52 9.36 5.24
C ALA A 10 16.92 9.70 6.69
N ARG A 11 18.21 9.71 6.99
CA ARG A 11 18.73 10.06 8.32
C ARG A 11 18.33 11.48 8.76
N ALA A 12 18.08 12.36 7.79
CA ALA A 12 17.57 13.70 8.04
C ALA A 12 16.11 13.75 8.51
N ASN A 13 15.30 12.69 8.22
CA ASN A 13 13.94 12.59 8.75
C ASN A 13 13.99 12.16 10.23
N PRO A 14 13.54 12.98 11.19
CA PRO A 14 13.66 12.65 12.62
C PRO A 14 12.79 11.47 13.08
N GLN A 15 11.81 11.04 12.27
CA GLN A 15 10.86 9.97 12.59
C GLN A 15 11.53 8.67 13.04
N TRP A 16 12.73 8.33 12.53
CA TRP A 16 13.44 7.13 12.95
C TRP A 16 13.80 7.12 14.44
N ARG A 17 14.03 8.31 15.04
CA ARG A 17 14.32 8.41 16.50
C ARG A 17 13.07 8.11 17.32
N GLU A 18 11.92 8.59 16.87
CA GLU A 18 10.63 8.30 17.49
C GLU A 18 10.31 6.81 17.40
N LEU A 19 10.53 6.20 16.22
CA LEU A 19 10.35 4.77 16.01
C LEU A 19 11.26 3.94 16.93
N GLY A 20 12.49 4.38 17.21
CA GLY A 20 13.40 3.71 18.15
C GLY A 20 12.95 3.77 19.62
N ALA A 21 11.99 4.63 19.97
CA ALA A 21 11.54 4.89 21.34
C ALA A 21 10.14 4.30 21.66
N VAL A 22 9.43 3.74 20.68
CA VAL A 22 8.06 3.23 20.87
C VAL A 22 8.01 1.71 20.93
N GLU A 23 7.06 1.18 21.71
CA GLU A 23 6.83 -0.26 21.81
C GLU A 23 6.07 -0.83 20.59
N THR A 24 5.29 0.00 19.89
CA THR A 24 4.57 -0.41 18.68
C THR A 24 4.42 0.77 17.72
N CYS A 25 4.39 0.45 16.44
CA CYS A 25 4.06 1.39 15.38
C CYS A 25 3.02 0.79 14.43
N LEU A 26 2.43 1.65 13.62
CA LEU A 26 1.48 1.29 12.58
C LEU A 26 2.05 1.67 11.20
N ALA A 27 2.26 0.67 10.35
CA ALA A 27 2.53 0.86 8.93
C ALA A 27 1.21 0.76 8.15
N VAL A 28 0.88 1.79 7.39
CA VAL A 28 -0.34 1.87 6.57
C VAL A 28 0.03 1.73 5.10
N PHE A 29 -0.54 0.73 4.45
CA PHE A 29 -0.43 0.52 3.01
C PHE A 29 -1.75 0.94 2.37
N GLN A 30 -1.75 2.08 1.71
CA GLN A 30 -2.91 2.62 1.03
C GLN A 30 -2.98 2.05 -0.39
N GLY A 31 -4.07 1.35 -0.68
CA GLY A 31 -4.43 0.92 -2.03
C GLY A 31 -5.28 1.96 -2.77
N PRO A 32 -6.00 1.57 -3.82
CA PRO A 32 -6.90 2.45 -4.53
C PRO A 32 -7.95 3.08 -3.59
N GLN A 33 -8.24 4.35 -3.83
CA GLN A 33 -9.29 5.10 -3.11
C GLN A 33 -9.98 6.06 -4.08
N GLU A 34 -11.30 6.07 -4.07
CA GLU A 34 -12.08 6.92 -4.98
C GLU A 34 -13.37 7.39 -4.32
N TYR A 35 -13.76 8.63 -4.64
CA TYR A 35 -15.07 9.15 -4.31
C TYR A 35 -16.12 8.48 -5.18
N VAL A 36 -17.25 8.12 -4.58
CA VAL A 36 -18.40 7.51 -5.25
C VAL A 36 -19.59 8.45 -5.16
N THR A 37 -19.95 9.03 -6.30
CA THR A 37 -21.10 9.91 -6.39
C THR A 37 -22.41 9.12 -6.38
N PRO A 38 -23.45 9.62 -5.69
CA PRO A 38 -24.80 9.07 -5.78
C PRO A 38 -25.38 9.05 -7.19
N SER A 39 -24.82 9.86 -8.10
CA SER A 39 -25.32 9.94 -9.48
C SER A 39 -25.12 8.65 -10.28
N TRP A 40 -24.21 7.78 -9.82
CA TRP A 40 -23.98 6.46 -10.42
C TRP A 40 -24.98 5.40 -9.94
N TYR A 41 -25.78 5.67 -8.89
CA TYR A 41 -26.73 4.69 -8.34
C TYR A 41 -28.08 4.76 -9.04
N PRO A 42 -28.57 3.68 -9.72
CA PRO A 42 -29.96 3.58 -10.14
C PRO A 42 -30.97 3.83 -9.01
N THR A 43 -30.71 3.33 -7.79
CA THR A 43 -31.53 3.55 -6.59
C THR A 43 -31.78 5.05 -6.30
N LYS A 44 -30.92 5.96 -6.77
CA LYS A 44 -31.17 7.42 -6.68
C LYS A 44 -32.44 7.82 -7.42
N ARG A 45 -32.71 7.25 -8.57
CA ARG A 45 -33.90 7.54 -9.39
C ARG A 45 -35.19 6.97 -8.79
N GLU A 46 -35.05 5.83 -8.10
CA GLU A 46 -36.16 5.09 -7.54
C GLU A 46 -36.65 5.72 -6.20
N THR A 47 -35.71 6.03 -5.32
CA THR A 47 -36.03 6.40 -3.93
C THR A 47 -35.46 7.75 -3.47
N GLY A 48 -34.39 8.24 -4.13
CA GLY A 48 -33.64 9.40 -3.67
C GLY A 48 -32.82 9.16 -2.40
N LYS A 49 -32.96 7.99 -1.74
CA LYS A 49 -32.34 7.68 -0.44
C LYS A 49 -30.91 7.17 -0.60
N VAL A 50 -30.04 7.98 -1.15
CA VAL A 50 -28.62 7.67 -1.37
C VAL A 50 -27.76 8.83 -0.90
N VAL A 51 -26.52 8.50 -0.50
CA VAL A 51 -25.51 9.46 -0.06
C VAL A 51 -24.18 9.18 -0.74
N PRO A 52 -23.32 10.19 -0.93
CA PRO A 52 -21.97 9.98 -1.41
C PRO A 52 -21.15 9.18 -0.40
N THR A 53 -20.09 8.53 -0.91
CA THR A 53 -19.14 7.80 -0.07
C THR A 53 -17.76 7.76 -0.70
N TRP A 54 -16.80 7.21 0.04
CA TRP A 54 -15.50 6.81 -0.48
C TRP A 54 -15.40 5.29 -0.52
N ASN A 55 -14.93 4.77 -1.63
CA ASN A 55 -14.40 3.40 -1.70
C ASN A 55 -12.89 3.46 -1.49
N TYR A 56 -12.34 2.46 -0.79
CA TYR A 56 -10.89 2.34 -0.55
C TYR A 56 -10.51 0.91 -0.18
N ALA A 57 -9.25 0.60 -0.42
CA ALA A 57 -8.58 -0.57 0.11
C ALA A 57 -7.38 -0.12 0.94
N THR A 58 -7.16 -0.70 2.11
CA THR A 58 -6.00 -0.40 2.95
C THR A 58 -5.58 -1.63 3.74
N VAL A 59 -4.27 -1.73 4.02
CA VAL A 59 -3.72 -2.74 4.93
C VAL A 59 -2.98 -2.02 6.03
N HIS A 60 -3.28 -2.37 7.26
CA HIS A 60 -2.62 -1.93 8.47
C HIS A 60 -1.75 -3.05 9.02
N VAL A 61 -0.49 -2.76 9.27
CA VAL A 61 0.44 -3.69 9.89
C VAL A 61 1.00 -3.05 11.15
N SER A 62 0.84 -3.73 12.28
CA SER A 62 1.39 -3.27 13.56
C SER A 62 2.50 -4.21 14.02
N GLY A 63 3.50 -3.65 14.68
CA GLY A 63 4.60 -4.37 15.29
C GLY A 63 5.59 -3.42 15.98
N ARG A 64 6.53 -4.00 16.72
CA ARG A 64 7.57 -3.25 17.40
C ARG A 64 8.69 -2.87 16.43
N PRO A 65 8.94 -1.59 16.16
CA PRO A 65 9.99 -1.19 15.24
C PRO A 65 11.37 -1.34 15.87
N THR A 66 12.35 -1.70 15.05
CA THR A 66 13.78 -1.70 15.41
C THR A 66 14.52 -0.81 14.42
N VAL A 67 15.30 0.11 14.93
CA VAL A 67 16.18 0.98 14.15
C VAL A 67 17.52 0.28 13.92
N ILE A 68 17.99 0.27 12.68
CA ILE A 68 19.20 -0.45 12.26
C ILE A 68 20.14 0.53 11.55
N GLU A 69 21.36 0.63 12.11
CA GLU A 69 22.43 1.46 11.55
C GLU A 69 23.58 0.62 10.94
N ASP A 70 23.41 -0.70 10.93
CA ASP A 70 24.42 -1.62 10.39
C ASP A 70 24.54 -1.50 8.86
N ALA A 71 25.73 -1.19 8.38
CA ALA A 71 25.99 -0.97 6.96
C ALA A 71 25.76 -2.25 6.11
N GLY A 72 26.03 -3.43 6.66
CA GLY A 72 25.80 -4.71 5.98
C GLY A 72 24.32 -5.00 5.81
N TRP A 73 23.54 -4.72 6.85
CA TRP A 73 22.07 -4.84 6.76
C TRP A 73 21.50 -3.85 5.75
N LEU A 74 21.92 -2.58 5.79
CA LEU A 74 21.50 -1.54 4.86
C LEU A 74 21.81 -1.93 3.42
N ARG A 75 23.02 -2.47 3.16
CA ARG A 75 23.40 -2.93 1.84
C ARG A 75 22.45 -4.05 1.36
N ARG A 76 22.21 -5.06 2.15
CA ARG A 76 21.27 -6.14 1.78
C ARG A 76 19.85 -5.60 1.53
N GLN A 77 19.38 -4.69 2.35
CA GLN A 77 18.03 -4.12 2.21
C GLN A 77 17.88 -3.33 0.90
N ILE A 78 18.85 -2.51 0.51
CA ILE A 78 18.78 -1.78 -0.76
C ILE A 78 18.95 -2.71 -1.96
N ASP A 79 19.78 -3.76 -1.87
CA ASP A 79 19.92 -4.78 -2.91
C ASP A 79 18.61 -5.54 -3.13
N ASP A 80 17.96 -6.01 -2.05
CA ASP A 80 16.67 -6.71 -2.09
C ASP A 80 15.58 -5.82 -2.69
N LEU A 81 15.47 -4.56 -2.24
CA LEU A 81 14.47 -3.61 -2.72
C LEU A 81 14.68 -3.27 -4.21
N THR A 82 15.94 -3.06 -4.61
CA THR A 82 16.30 -2.81 -6.01
C THR A 82 15.95 -4.01 -6.87
N THR A 83 16.29 -5.21 -6.44
CA THR A 83 15.96 -6.46 -7.16
C THR A 83 14.45 -6.63 -7.33
N LEU A 84 13.67 -6.32 -6.29
CA LEU A 84 12.21 -6.38 -6.35
C LEU A 84 11.64 -5.36 -7.35
N ALA A 85 12.16 -4.14 -7.35
CA ALA A 85 11.67 -3.05 -8.21
C ALA A 85 12.09 -3.20 -9.67
N GLU A 86 13.34 -3.65 -9.92
CA GLU A 86 13.94 -3.77 -11.24
C GLU A 86 13.70 -5.13 -11.91
N GLY A 87 13.37 -6.18 -11.15
CA GLY A 87 13.34 -7.57 -11.62
C GLY A 87 12.38 -7.88 -12.78
N ARG A 88 11.48 -6.94 -13.11
CA ARG A 88 10.57 -7.06 -14.27
C ARG A 88 11.04 -6.30 -15.51
N ARG A 89 12.18 -5.61 -15.44
CA ARG A 89 12.73 -4.84 -16.55
C ARG A 89 13.59 -5.72 -17.46
N PRO A 90 13.63 -5.47 -18.77
CA PRO A 90 14.48 -6.24 -19.68
C PRO A 90 15.99 -6.12 -19.36
N ALA A 91 16.42 -4.98 -18.82
CA ALA A 91 17.79 -4.72 -18.36
C ALA A 91 17.71 -4.11 -16.95
N PRO A 92 17.61 -4.96 -15.90
CA PRO A 92 17.45 -4.47 -14.54
C PRO A 92 18.74 -3.80 -14.04
N TRP A 93 18.61 -2.62 -13.46
CA TRP A 93 19.69 -1.93 -12.78
C TRP A 93 19.99 -2.63 -11.44
N LYS A 94 21.27 -2.65 -11.06
CA LYS A 94 21.75 -3.23 -9.80
C LYS A 94 22.52 -2.18 -9.01
N VAL A 95 22.55 -2.32 -7.70
CA VAL A 95 23.31 -1.41 -6.84
C VAL A 95 24.80 -1.39 -7.19
N ASP A 96 25.35 -2.52 -7.68
CA ASP A 96 26.75 -2.61 -8.11
C ASP A 96 27.05 -1.93 -9.45
N ASP A 97 26.05 -1.47 -10.20
CA ASP A 97 26.24 -0.65 -11.41
C ASP A 97 26.69 0.78 -11.05
N ALA A 98 26.49 1.21 -9.79
CA ALA A 98 26.97 2.50 -9.31
C ALA A 98 28.36 2.37 -8.66
N PRO A 99 29.20 3.43 -8.71
CA PRO A 99 30.50 3.42 -8.04
C PRO A 99 30.36 3.13 -6.52
N SER A 100 31.19 2.23 -6.00
CA SER A 100 31.11 1.76 -4.62
C SER A 100 31.19 2.89 -3.58
N GLU A 101 32.05 3.89 -3.82
CA GLU A 101 32.18 5.06 -2.94
C GLU A 101 30.92 5.91 -2.93
N PHE A 102 30.24 6.04 -4.08
CA PHE A 102 28.95 6.72 -4.17
C PHE A 102 27.89 5.98 -3.38
N VAL A 103 27.76 4.66 -3.55
CA VAL A 103 26.82 3.82 -2.79
C VAL A 103 27.08 3.95 -1.28
N ALA A 104 28.35 3.86 -0.85
CA ALA A 104 28.72 4.02 0.55
C ALA A 104 28.34 5.40 1.10
N ALA A 105 28.50 6.47 0.28
CA ALA A 105 28.09 7.82 0.65
C ALA A 105 26.57 7.92 0.83
N GLN A 106 25.79 7.37 -0.10
CA GLN A 106 24.31 7.35 0.00
C GLN A 106 23.85 6.56 1.21
N MET A 107 24.44 5.39 1.50
CA MET A 107 24.10 4.57 2.66
C MET A 107 24.32 5.28 4.00
N ARG A 108 25.31 6.17 4.11
CA ARG A 108 25.48 7.00 5.32
C ARG A 108 24.32 7.96 5.57
N GLY A 109 23.57 8.29 4.51
CA GLY A 109 22.40 9.17 4.57
C GLY A 109 21.09 8.50 4.96
N ILE A 110 21.10 7.18 5.23
CA ILE A 110 19.87 6.42 5.54
C ILE A 110 20.01 5.66 6.87
N VAL A 111 18.86 5.23 7.39
CA VAL A 111 18.71 4.40 8.58
C VAL A 111 17.71 3.30 8.26
N GLY A 112 18.01 2.06 8.62
CA GLY A 112 17.14 0.91 8.44
C GLY A 112 16.05 0.83 9.51
N ILE A 113 14.91 0.29 9.12
CA ILE A 113 13.80 -0.01 10.01
C ILE A 113 13.34 -1.44 9.73
N GLU A 114 13.24 -2.24 10.78
CA GLU A 114 12.57 -3.55 10.77
C GLU A 114 11.34 -3.50 11.66
N ILE A 115 10.24 -4.12 11.20
CA ILE A 115 9.01 -4.27 11.98
C ILE A 115 8.54 -5.71 11.83
N PRO A 116 8.75 -6.59 12.83
CA PRO A 116 8.11 -7.90 12.86
C PRO A 116 6.60 -7.71 12.81
N ILE A 117 5.91 -8.47 11.94
CA ILE A 117 4.47 -8.35 11.79
C ILE A 117 3.80 -9.06 12.97
N GLU A 118 3.30 -8.29 13.93
CA GLU A 118 2.53 -8.80 15.08
C GLU A 118 1.03 -8.89 14.74
N ARG A 119 0.52 -7.87 14.03
CA ARG A 119 -0.88 -7.80 13.61
C ARG A 119 -0.96 -7.26 12.18
N ILE A 120 -1.84 -7.84 11.38
CA ILE A 120 -2.17 -7.38 10.04
C ILE A 120 -3.69 -7.33 9.89
N GLU A 121 -4.20 -6.22 9.36
CA GLU A 121 -5.62 -6.00 9.13
C GLU A 121 -5.82 -5.38 7.75
N GLY A 122 -6.68 -6.01 6.94
CA GLY A 122 -7.11 -5.48 5.66
C GLY A 122 -8.52 -4.90 5.74
N LYS A 123 -8.74 -3.77 5.10
CA LYS A 123 -10.06 -3.17 4.93
C LYS A 123 -10.32 -2.89 3.47
N TRP A 124 -11.39 -3.48 2.95
CA TRP A 124 -11.94 -3.21 1.63
C TRP A 124 -13.34 -2.63 1.78
N LYS A 125 -13.51 -1.39 1.41
CA LYS A 125 -14.80 -0.73 1.27
C LYS A 125 -15.00 -0.43 -0.22
N VAL A 126 -15.70 -1.33 -0.89
CA VAL A 126 -15.82 -1.38 -2.36
C VAL A 126 -17.27 -1.54 -2.80
N SER A 127 -18.17 -0.84 -2.13
CA SER A 127 -19.62 -0.87 -2.39
C SER A 127 -20.29 -2.23 -2.21
N GLN A 128 -19.64 -3.17 -1.49
CA GLN A 128 -20.12 -4.55 -1.32
C GLN A 128 -21.49 -4.67 -0.61
N ASN A 129 -21.92 -3.65 0.11
CA ASN A 129 -23.20 -3.57 0.78
C ASN A 129 -24.30 -2.94 -0.08
N ARG A 130 -24.03 -2.60 -1.34
CA ARG A 130 -25.00 -2.01 -2.27
C ARG A 130 -25.68 -3.08 -3.12
N PRO A 131 -26.92 -2.82 -3.60
CA PRO A 131 -27.54 -3.66 -4.64
C PRO A 131 -26.66 -3.86 -5.85
N VAL A 132 -26.84 -4.97 -6.57
CA VAL A 132 -26.06 -5.30 -7.77
C VAL A 132 -26.09 -4.15 -8.78
N ALA A 133 -27.26 -3.62 -9.10
CA ALA A 133 -27.41 -2.52 -10.06
C ALA A 133 -26.64 -1.24 -9.64
N ASP A 134 -26.60 -0.90 -8.35
CA ASP A 134 -25.80 0.22 -7.85
C ASP A 134 -24.30 -0.05 -8.01
N ARG A 135 -23.84 -1.29 -7.76
CA ARG A 135 -22.43 -1.67 -7.95
C ARG A 135 -22.00 -1.62 -9.40
N GLU A 136 -22.85 -2.07 -10.32
CA GLU A 136 -22.64 -1.96 -11.77
C GLU A 136 -22.53 -0.49 -12.19
N GLY A 137 -23.42 0.37 -11.71
CA GLY A 137 -23.36 1.81 -11.96
C GLY A 137 -22.08 2.46 -11.42
N VAL A 138 -21.58 1.98 -10.26
CA VAL A 138 -20.29 2.45 -9.71
C VAL A 138 -19.13 2.01 -10.60
N ILE A 139 -19.12 0.75 -11.08
CA ILE A 139 -18.08 0.24 -11.99
C ILE A 139 -18.03 1.07 -13.26
N ASP A 140 -19.18 1.31 -13.88
CA ASP A 140 -19.29 2.07 -15.12
C ASP A 140 -18.84 3.53 -14.92
N GLY A 141 -19.29 4.17 -13.83
CA GLY A 141 -18.89 5.52 -13.47
C GLY A 141 -17.38 5.66 -13.24
N LEU A 142 -16.78 4.74 -12.49
CA LEU A 142 -15.34 4.71 -12.23
C LEU A 142 -14.54 4.52 -13.54
N ARG A 143 -14.96 3.61 -14.42
CA ARG A 143 -14.30 3.39 -15.70
C ARG A 143 -14.41 4.60 -16.62
N HIS A 144 -15.57 5.25 -16.65
CA HIS A 144 -15.76 6.48 -17.41
C HIS A 144 -14.80 7.60 -16.98
N GLU A 145 -14.45 7.64 -15.70
CA GLU A 145 -13.48 8.58 -15.12
C GLU A 145 -12.03 8.06 -15.13
N ALA A 146 -11.74 6.93 -15.83
CA ALA A 146 -10.43 6.28 -15.87
C ALA A 146 -9.87 5.89 -14.50
N ARG A 147 -10.76 5.43 -13.60
CA ARG A 147 -10.44 4.94 -12.24
C ARG A 147 -10.44 3.41 -12.19
N ASP A 148 -9.74 2.79 -13.13
CA ASP A 148 -9.82 1.35 -13.40
C ASP A 148 -9.45 0.49 -12.19
N ALA A 149 -8.43 0.87 -11.42
CA ALA A 149 -7.98 0.09 -10.26
C ALA A 149 -9.10 -0.09 -9.21
N MET A 150 -9.92 0.93 -8.95
CA MET A 150 -11.05 0.81 -8.05
C MET A 150 -12.23 0.11 -8.71
N ALA A 151 -12.48 0.34 -10.01
CA ALA A 151 -13.52 -0.35 -10.76
C ALA A 151 -13.31 -1.87 -10.72
N ASP A 152 -12.08 -2.34 -10.91
CA ASP A 152 -11.71 -3.75 -10.85
C ASP A 152 -11.92 -4.36 -9.46
N LEU A 153 -11.61 -3.62 -8.39
CA LEU A 153 -11.89 -4.07 -7.03
C LEU A 153 -13.39 -4.23 -6.77
N VAL A 154 -14.22 -3.28 -7.23
CA VAL A 154 -15.69 -3.39 -7.11
C VAL A 154 -16.22 -4.57 -7.93
N ALA A 155 -15.71 -4.76 -9.16
CA ALA A 155 -16.09 -5.85 -10.05
C ALA A 155 -15.71 -7.23 -9.47
N ALA A 156 -14.53 -7.37 -8.88
CA ALA A 156 -14.10 -8.60 -8.24
C ALA A 156 -15.06 -9.05 -7.12
N TYR A 157 -15.52 -8.09 -6.30
CA TYR A 157 -16.53 -8.37 -5.28
C TYR A 157 -17.92 -8.69 -5.85
N LEU A 158 -18.28 -8.14 -7.01
CA LEU A 158 -19.53 -8.44 -7.69
C LEU A 158 -19.54 -9.88 -8.21
N ALA A 159 -18.41 -10.35 -8.74
CA ALA A 159 -18.21 -11.71 -9.22
C ALA A 159 -18.06 -12.77 -8.12
N GLY A 160 -18.11 -12.38 -6.83
CA GLY A 160 -17.95 -13.29 -5.70
C GLY A 160 -16.50 -13.66 -5.38
N SER A 161 -15.54 -13.09 -6.06
CA SER A 161 -14.11 -13.25 -5.77
C SER A 161 -13.76 -12.38 -4.56
N LYS A 162 -13.80 -12.95 -3.35
CA LYS A 162 -13.20 -12.28 -2.19
C LYS A 162 -11.68 -12.20 -2.43
N PRO A 163 -11.02 -11.05 -2.26
CA PRO A 163 -9.58 -11.05 -2.18
C PRO A 163 -9.18 -12.01 -1.06
N GLY A 164 -8.22 -12.89 -1.33
CA GLY A 164 -7.90 -14.05 -0.51
C GLY A 164 -7.80 -13.76 0.98
N ASN A 165 -8.27 -14.72 1.74
CA ASN A 165 -8.00 -14.82 3.18
C ASN A 165 -6.51 -14.86 3.45
#